data_ea3c64f1f43c3efe55d0671ddc16c75d
#
_entry.id   ea3c64f1f43c3efe55d0671ddc16c75d
#
_cell.length_a   1.000
_cell.length_b   1.000
_cell.length_c   1.000
_cell.angle_alpha   90.00
_cell.angle_beta   90.00
_cell.angle_gamma   90.00
#
_symmetry.space_group_name_H-M   'P 1'
#
loop_
_entity.id
_entity.type
_entity.pdbx_description
1 polymer ?
#
loop_
_entity_poly.entity_id
_entity_poly.type
_entity_poly.pdbx_seq_one_letter_code
_entity_poly.pdbx_strand_id
1 'polypeptide(L)'
;WSSDVCSSDLQEYQSIGKLIDNAMKQLMLDNESLLGTLPTNFASESVDQRRLGELIDLFSTTRFTAEGPERARDLLGEVYEYFLEKFARAEGKRGGEFYTPRPVVRTLVEILEPTQGRVYDPCCGSGGMFVQAEKFLETTEKDRTALAIYGQELNERTWRMAKMNLAIHAISSAGLGERWADTFARDIHPDKQMDYVMANPPFNIKDWSRNEEDSRWKYGVPPKRNANFAWMQHIISKLTPQGEAGVVMANGTMTSNSSGEGDIRKAMVEDDIVSCVIALPAQLFRGTQIPVCVWFFAKDKKAGSKGTIDRTNQVLFIDARELGHMIDRTERTFSDDDI
;
A
#
# COMPACT_ATOMS: atom_id res chain seq x y z
N TRP A 1 -36.39 -18.37 11.45
CA TRP A 1 -35.86 -19.18 12.57
C TRP A 1 -37.02 -19.88 13.19
N SER A 2 -37.11 -21.19 13.04
CA SER A 2 -38.17 -22.05 13.57
C SER A 2 -37.92 -22.28 15.05
N SER A 3 -39.00 -22.27 15.81
CA SER A 3 -39.10 -22.39 17.26
C SER A 3 -38.85 -23.81 17.83
N ASP A 4 -38.19 -24.71 17.09
CA ASP A 4 -37.98 -26.09 17.47
C ASP A 4 -36.49 -26.41 17.78
N VAL A 5 -35.82 -25.54 18.53
CA VAL A 5 -34.54 -25.91 19.17
C VAL A 5 -34.86 -26.64 20.45
N CYS A 6 -34.66 -27.95 20.43
CA CYS A 6 -34.88 -28.86 21.56
C CYS A 6 -33.99 -28.43 22.75
N SER A 7 -34.53 -28.45 23.96
CA SER A 7 -33.87 -28.05 25.21
C SER A 7 -32.60 -28.86 25.57
N SER A 8 -32.23 -29.88 24.83
CA SER A 8 -30.97 -30.63 24.95
C SER A 8 -29.77 -29.91 24.30
N ASP A 9 -30.00 -28.95 23.40
CA ASP A 9 -28.93 -28.19 22.70
C ASP A 9 -28.52 -26.92 23.47
N LEU A 10 -29.13 -26.62 24.60
CA LEU A 10 -28.85 -25.45 25.44
C LEU A 10 -27.60 -25.60 26.33
N GLN A 11 -26.83 -26.68 26.24
CA GLN A 11 -25.64 -26.90 27.07
C GLN A 11 -24.31 -26.38 26.49
N GLU A 12 -24.25 -25.95 25.27
CA GLU A 12 -23.09 -25.18 24.78
C GLU A 12 -23.48 -23.74 24.45
N TYR A 13 -23.63 -22.92 25.48
CA TYR A 13 -23.57 -21.48 25.30
C TYR A 13 -22.17 -21.13 24.76
N GLN A 14 -21.99 -21.16 23.43
CA GLN A 14 -20.80 -20.72 22.81
C GLN A 14 -20.72 -19.19 23.02
N SER A 15 -19.62 -18.71 23.59
CA SER A 15 -19.40 -17.28 23.73
C SER A 15 -19.50 -16.62 22.35
N ILE A 16 -19.91 -15.35 22.28
CA ILE A 16 -20.01 -14.58 21.03
C ILE A 16 -18.69 -14.67 20.26
N GLY A 17 -17.55 -14.57 20.95
CA GLY A 17 -16.24 -14.72 20.35
C GLY A 17 -16.04 -16.09 19.68
N LYS A 18 -16.54 -17.19 20.26
CA LYS A 18 -16.44 -18.52 19.65
C LYS A 18 -17.28 -18.64 18.37
N LEU A 19 -18.45 -18.01 18.35
CA LEU A 19 -19.30 -17.95 17.15
C LEU A 19 -18.59 -17.16 16.02
N ILE A 20 -17.96 -16.04 16.34
CA ILE A 20 -17.18 -15.26 15.37
C ILE A 20 -15.98 -16.08 14.88
N ASP A 21 -15.21 -16.70 15.78
CA ASP A 21 -14.06 -17.52 15.40
C ASP A 21 -14.46 -18.65 14.44
N ASN A 22 -15.61 -19.29 14.67
CA ASN A 22 -16.13 -20.32 13.79
C ASN A 22 -16.57 -19.75 12.42
N ALA A 23 -17.24 -18.59 12.41
CA ALA A 23 -17.61 -17.90 11.18
C ALA A 23 -16.38 -17.51 10.36
N MET A 24 -15.33 -16.96 11.00
CA MET A 24 -14.06 -16.63 10.35
C MET A 24 -13.37 -17.87 9.76
N LYS A 25 -13.37 -18.99 10.48
CA LYS A 25 -12.83 -20.26 9.96
C LYS A 25 -13.60 -20.73 8.74
N GLN A 26 -14.94 -20.66 8.78
CA GLN A 26 -15.77 -21.05 7.64
C GLN A 26 -15.51 -20.16 6.43
N LEU A 27 -15.44 -18.84 6.61
CA LEU A 27 -15.10 -17.90 5.53
C LEU A 27 -13.74 -18.23 4.90
N MET A 28 -12.75 -18.60 5.71
CA MET A 28 -11.43 -19.00 5.19
C MET A 28 -11.46 -20.33 4.44
N LEU A 29 -12.33 -21.26 4.82
CA LEU A 29 -12.51 -22.54 4.10
C LEU A 29 -13.22 -22.34 2.75
N ASP A 30 -14.19 -21.44 2.71
CA ASP A 30 -14.97 -21.15 1.51
C ASP A 30 -14.21 -20.20 0.54
N ASN A 31 -13.15 -19.54 1.00
CA ASN A 31 -12.36 -18.57 0.23
C ASN A 31 -10.86 -18.86 0.40
N GLU A 32 -10.27 -19.59 -0.52
CA GLU A 32 -8.86 -20.00 -0.48
C GLU A 32 -7.89 -18.80 -0.35
N SER A 33 -8.21 -17.68 -0.98
CA SER A 33 -7.43 -16.43 -0.91
C SER A 33 -7.32 -15.84 0.50
N LEU A 34 -8.28 -16.19 1.40
CA LEU A 34 -8.32 -15.74 2.79
C LEU A 34 -7.72 -16.76 3.77
N LEU A 35 -7.27 -17.92 3.31
CA LEU A 35 -6.76 -18.98 4.18
C LEU A 35 -5.63 -18.45 5.08
N GLY A 36 -5.79 -18.65 6.40
CA GLY A 36 -4.83 -18.18 7.41
C GLY A 36 -4.77 -16.65 7.60
N THR A 37 -5.69 -15.89 6.98
CA THR A 37 -5.68 -14.42 6.99
C THR A 37 -6.56 -13.83 8.07
N LEU A 38 -7.78 -14.36 8.25
CA LEU A 38 -8.74 -13.81 9.22
C LEU A 38 -8.35 -14.16 10.66
N PRO A 39 -8.55 -13.23 11.62
CA PRO A 39 -8.31 -13.51 13.03
C PRO A 39 -9.33 -14.52 13.55
N THR A 40 -8.87 -15.44 14.43
CA THR A 40 -9.71 -16.47 15.07
C THR A 40 -9.44 -16.57 16.57
N ASN A 41 -9.30 -15.42 17.22
CA ASN A 41 -8.97 -15.27 18.64
C ASN A 41 -9.97 -14.40 19.41
N PHE A 42 -11.19 -14.25 18.90
CA PHE A 42 -12.24 -13.46 19.55
C PHE A 42 -12.79 -14.10 20.81
N ALA A 43 -12.62 -15.42 20.98
CA ALA A 43 -12.97 -16.14 22.20
C ALA A 43 -11.91 -16.05 23.31
N SER A 44 -10.78 -15.34 23.07
CA SER A 44 -9.70 -15.22 24.07
C SER A 44 -10.14 -14.37 25.27
N GLU A 45 -9.55 -14.63 26.45
CA GLU A 45 -9.81 -13.87 27.69
C GLU A 45 -9.47 -12.37 27.58
N SER A 46 -8.63 -12.00 26.64
CA SER A 46 -8.27 -10.61 26.37
C SER A 46 -9.37 -9.81 25.67
N VAL A 47 -10.39 -10.48 25.12
CA VAL A 47 -11.50 -9.84 24.41
C VAL A 47 -12.74 -9.79 25.30
N ASP A 48 -13.19 -8.57 25.60
CA ASP A 48 -14.42 -8.34 26.38
C ASP A 48 -15.64 -8.76 25.53
N GLN A 49 -16.25 -9.88 25.91
CA GLN A 49 -17.37 -10.50 25.20
C GLN A 49 -18.64 -9.61 25.19
N ARG A 50 -18.82 -8.78 26.23
CA ARG A 50 -19.96 -7.86 26.30
C ARG A 50 -19.79 -6.75 25.25
N ARG A 51 -18.60 -6.11 25.18
CA ARG A 51 -18.30 -5.09 24.17
C ARG A 51 -18.35 -5.65 22.77
N LEU A 52 -17.93 -6.92 22.59
CA LEU A 52 -18.03 -7.60 21.32
C LEU A 52 -19.48 -7.77 20.88
N GLY A 53 -20.39 -8.10 21.82
CA GLY A 53 -21.84 -8.17 21.58
C GLY A 53 -22.43 -6.83 21.20
N GLU A 54 -22.12 -5.77 21.97
CA GLU A 54 -22.56 -4.40 21.68
C GLU A 54 -22.10 -3.93 20.27
N LEU A 55 -20.88 -4.33 19.84
CA LEU A 55 -20.36 -4.04 18.50
C LEU A 55 -21.15 -4.78 17.42
N ILE A 56 -21.49 -6.07 17.62
CA ILE A 56 -22.29 -6.85 16.69
C ILE A 56 -23.69 -6.24 16.54
N ASP A 57 -24.32 -5.86 17.64
CA ASP A 57 -25.64 -5.23 17.62
C ASP A 57 -25.61 -3.91 16.83
N LEU A 58 -24.56 -3.12 17.01
CA LEU A 58 -24.35 -1.89 16.24
C LEU A 58 -24.27 -2.16 14.74
N PHE A 59 -23.47 -3.14 14.33
CA PHE A 59 -23.36 -3.52 12.90
C PHE A 59 -24.66 -4.14 12.37
N SER A 60 -25.35 -4.95 13.15
CA SER A 60 -26.60 -5.62 12.74
C SER A 60 -27.76 -4.63 12.52
N THR A 61 -27.76 -3.51 13.24
CA THR A 61 -28.76 -2.44 13.07
C THR A 61 -28.42 -1.49 11.93
N THR A 62 -27.15 -1.46 11.50
CA THR A 62 -26.71 -0.64 10.39
C THR A 62 -27.05 -1.34 9.07
N ARG A 63 -27.93 -0.74 8.27
CA ARG A 63 -28.27 -1.29 6.96
C ARG A 63 -27.14 -0.98 5.96
N PHE A 64 -26.28 -1.95 5.73
CA PHE A 64 -25.31 -1.94 4.61
C PHE A 64 -26.01 -2.32 3.28
N THR A 65 -27.25 -1.89 3.09
CA THR A 65 -28.05 -2.20 1.90
C THR A 65 -27.83 -1.12 0.86
N ALA A 66 -26.75 -1.24 0.09
CA ALA A 66 -26.71 -0.65 -1.22
C ALA A 66 -27.45 -1.57 -2.22
N GLU A 67 -28.21 -1.02 -3.15
CA GLU A 67 -28.92 -1.80 -4.16
C GLU A 67 -27.90 -2.43 -5.13
N GLY A 68 -27.72 -3.76 -5.03
CA GLY A 68 -26.83 -4.57 -5.87
C GLY A 68 -25.49 -4.94 -5.24
N PRO A 69 -24.90 -6.07 -5.68
CA PRO A 69 -23.67 -6.62 -5.08
C PRO A 69 -22.43 -5.72 -5.27
N GLU A 70 -22.36 -4.98 -6.37
CA GLU A 70 -21.24 -4.05 -6.63
C GLU A 70 -21.25 -2.87 -5.65
N ARG A 71 -22.39 -2.21 -5.47
CA ARG A 71 -22.53 -1.10 -4.51
C ARG A 71 -22.33 -1.55 -3.07
N ALA A 72 -22.75 -2.78 -2.72
CA ALA A 72 -22.51 -3.34 -1.39
C ALA A 72 -21.02 -3.57 -1.14
N ARG A 73 -20.28 -4.04 -2.16
CA ARG A 73 -18.82 -4.20 -2.11
C ARG A 73 -18.10 -2.85 -1.95
N ASP A 74 -18.48 -1.86 -2.72
CA ASP A 74 -17.87 -0.52 -2.68
C ASP A 74 -18.10 0.13 -1.32
N LEU A 75 -19.31 0.02 -0.76
CA LEU A 75 -19.61 0.50 0.58
C LEU A 75 -18.78 -0.22 1.65
N LEU A 76 -18.64 -1.55 1.55
CA LEU A 76 -17.81 -2.32 2.48
C LEU A 76 -16.33 -1.92 2.37
N GLY A 77 -15.84 -1.69 1.15
CA GLY A 77 -14.50 -1.19 0.88
C GLY A 77 -14.26 0.18 1.52
N GLU A 78 -15.18 1.12 1.34
CA GLU A 78 -15.09 2.47 1.96
C GLU A 78 -15.08 2.40 3.49
N VAL A 79 -15.94 1.57 4.08
CA VAL A 79 -15.99 1.36 5.53
C VAL A 79 -14.67 0.74 6.02
N TYR A 80 -14.13 -0.24 5.30
CA TYR A 80 -12.85 -0.85 5.66
C TYR A 80 -11.69 0.14 5.57
N GLU A 81 -11.58 0.91 4.49
CA GLU A 81 -10.58 1.97 4.34
C GLU A 81 -10.69 3.03 5.45
N TYR A 82 -11.93 3.43 5.83
CA TYR A 82 -12.15 4.34 6.95
C TYR A 82 -11.61 3.79 8.27
N PHE A 83 -11.85 2.50 8.57
CA PHE A 83 -11.31 1.87 9.76
C PHE A 83 -9.79 1.74 9.73
N LEU A 84 -9.18 1.38 8.57
CA LEU A 84 -7.73 1.35 8.41
C LEU A 84 -7.12 2.71 8.72
N GLU A 85 -7.70 3.79 8.21
CA GLU A 85 -7.26 5.16 8.50
C GLU A 85 -7.39 5.49 10.00
N LYS A 86 -8.51 5.12 10.64
CA LYS A 86 -8.73 5.34 12.08
C LYS A 86 -7.75 4.53 12.93
N PHE A 87 -7.44 3.28 12.57
CA PHE A 87 -6.45 2.47 13.27
C PHE A 87 -5.04 3.04 13.13
N ALA A 88 -4.65 3.45 11.91
CA ALA A 88 -3.37 4.12 11.68
C ALA A 88 -3.23 5.38 12.55
N ARG A 89 -4.30 6.16 12.72
CA ARG A 89 -4.35 7.32 13.62
C ARG A 89 -4.21 6.94 15.10
N ALA A 90 -4.88 5.86 15.54
CA ALA A 90 -4.89 5.45 16.95
C ALA A 90 -3.54 4.86 17.40
N GLU A 91 -2.81 4.19 16.50
CA GLU A 91 -1.48 3.64 16.79
C GLU A 91 -0.36 4.70 16.82
N GLY A 92 -0.67 5.97 16.48
CA GLY A 92 0.24 7.11 16.58
C GLY A 92 1.41 7.04 15.59
N LYS A 93 2.61 7.55 16.00
CA LYS A 93 3.79 7.63 15.12
C LYS A 93 4.24 6.31 14.50
N ARG A 94 3.90 5.17 15.08
CA ARG A 94 4.21 3.85 14.53
C ARG A 94 3.17 3.34 13.54
N GLY A 95 1.91 3.75 13.70
CA GLY A 95 0.81 3.32 12.81
C GLY A 95 0.66 4.16 11.55
N GLY A 96 1.11 5.42 11.57
CA GLY A 96 1.08 6.30 10.40
C GLY A 96 2.01 5.88 9.25
N GLU A 97 2.97 4.99 9.52
CA GLU A 97 3.86 4.43 8.50
C GLU A 97 3.16 3.39 7.59
N PHE A 98 1.98 2.87 7.98
CA PHE A 98 1.25 1.83 7.24
C PHE A 98 0.15 2.36 6.33
N TYR A 99 -0.13 3.65 6.37
CA TYR A 99 -1.20 4.25 5.58
C TYR A 99 -0.70 5.43 4.75
N THR A 100 -0.75 5.29 3.45
CA THR A 100 -0.44 6.39 2.52
C THR A 100 -1.71 7.20 2.27
N PRO A 101 -1.69 8.53 2.48
CA PRO A 101 -2.85 9.38 2.24
C PRO A 101 -3.38 9.27 0.81
N ARG A 102 -4.70 9.18 0.67
CA ARG A 102 -5.36 9.06 -0.65
C ARG A 102 -4.88 10.07 -1.69
N PRO A 103 -4.69 11.37 -1.38
CA PRO A 103 -4.21 12.34 -2.36
C PRO A 103 -2.83 11.98 -2.93
N VAL A 104 -1.92 11.48 -2.07
CA VAL A 104 -0.58 11.06 -2.49
C VAL A 104 -0.63 9.83 -3.39
N VAL A 105 -1.46 8.84 -3.02
CA VAL A 105 -1.65 7.63 -3.85
C VAL A 105 -2.26 8.00 -5.19
N ARG A 106 -3.28 8.87 -5.19
CA ARG A 106 -3.92 9.33 -6.41
C ARG A 106 -2.92 10.05 -7.33
N THR A 107 -2.07 10.93 -6.79
CA THR A 107 -1.00 11.58 -7.57
C THR A 107 -0.08 10.56 -8.24
N LEU A 108 0.32 9.50 -7.53
CA LEU A 108 1.13 8.43 -8.10
C LEU A 108 0.42 7.71 -9.26
N VAL A 109 -0.83 7.35 -9.05
CA VAL A 109 -1.64 6.59 -10.01
C VAL A 109 -1.95 7.41 -11.26
N GLU A 110 -2.34 8.68 -11.11
CA GLU A 110 -2.65 9.58 -12.23
C GLU A 110 -1.41 9.87 -13.10
N ILE A 111 -0.21 9.94 -12.50
CA ILE A 111 1.03 10.18 -13.25
C ILE A 111 1.53 8.90 -13.94
N LEU A 112 1.41 7.74 -13.29
CA LEU A 112 1.89 6.47 -13.84
C LEU A 112 0.90 5.82 -14.82
N GLU A 113 -0.39 6.12 -14.71
CA GLU A 113 -1.46 5.57 -15.54
C GLU A 113 -1.35 4.04 -15.72
N PRO A 114 -1.38 3.23 -14.63
CA PRO A 114 -1.20 1.79 -14.73
C PRO A 114 -2.43 1.13 -15.35
N THR A 115 -2.42 0.92 -16.67
CA THR A 115 -3.56 0.40 -17.43
C THR A 115 -3.50 -1.09 -17.71
N GLN A 116 -2.31 -1.71 -17.70
CA GLN A 116 -2.13 -3.14 -17.91
C GLN A 116 -0.73 -3.59 -17.42
N GLY A 117 -0.59 -4.87 -17.09
CA GLY A 117 0.70 -5.45 -16.70
C GLY A 117 0.83 -5.67 -15.19
N ARG A 118 2.06 -5.64 -14.69
CA ARG A 118 2.39 -5.96 -13.29
C ARG A 118 2.62 -4.70 -12.49
N VAL A 119 1.84 -4.56 -11.42
CA VAL A 119 2.00 -3.48 -10.42
C VAL A 119 2.62 -4.08 -9.16
N TYR A 120 3.64 -3.43 -8.63
CA TYR A 120 4.36 -3.90 -7.46
C TYR A 120 4.50 -2.82 -6.38
N ASP A 121 4.36 -3.24 -5.11
CA ASP A 121 4.73 -2.44 -3.95
C ASP A 121 5.59 -3.30 -2.99
N PRO A 122 6.89 -2.99 -2.83
CA PRO A 122 7.81 -3.77 -1.98
C PRO A 122 7.57 -3.60 -0.47
N CYS A 123 6.68 -2.71 -0.07
CA CYS A 123 6.33 -2.38 1.32
C CYS A 123 4.84 -2.01 1.42
N CYS A 124 3.97 -2.92 0.92
CA CYS A 124 2.61 -2.60 0.50
C CYS A 124 1.66 -2.18 1.64
N GLY A 125 2.09 -2.27 2.89
CA GLY A 125 1.26 -1.89 4.02
C GLY A 125 -0.07 -2.63 4.00
N SER A 126 -1.16 -1.90 4.07
CA SER A 126 -2.54 -2.43 3.96
C SER A 126 -3.03 -2.63 2.52
N GLY A 127 -2.18 -2.46 1.51
CA GLY A 127 -2.54 -2.65 0.10
C GLY A 127 -3.27 -1.47 -0.55
N GLY A 128 -3.27 -0.30 0.06
CA GLY A 128 -4.01 0.87 -0.42
C GLY A 128 -3.58 1.35 -1.82
N MET A 129 -2.30 1.21 -2.20
CA MET A 129 -1.82 1.53 -3.55
C MET A 129 -2.52 0.69 -4.62
N PHE A 130 -2.70 -0.60 -4.37
CA PHE A 130 -3.34 -1.53 -5.30
C PHE A 130 -4.82 -1.22 -5.49
N VAL A 131 -5.53 -0.90 -4.41
CA VAL A 131 -6.94 -0.51 -4.46
C VAL A 131 -7.12 0.76 -5.30
N GLN A 132 -6.24 1.75 -5.16
CA GLN A 132 -6.32 2.97 -5.96
C GLN A 132 -5.96 2.73 -7.43
N ALA A 133 -4.99 1.85 -7.72
CA ALA A 133 -4.67 1.46 -9.10
C ALA A 133 -5.87 0.78 -9.79
N GLU A 134 -6.61 -0.05 -9.07
CA GLU A 134 -7.83 -0.67 -9.58
C GLU A 134 -8.95 0.35 -9.80
N LYS A 135 -9.17 1.26 -8.84
CA LYS A 135 -10.14 2.36 -9.00
C LYS A 135 -9.83 3.24 -10.21
N PHE A 136 -8.56 3.46 -10.52
CA PHE A 136 -8.16 4.16 -11.74
C PHE A 136 -8.61 3.43 -13.01
N LEU A 137 -8.50 2.11 -13.06
CA LEU A 137 -9.02 1.32 -14.19
C LEU A 137 -10.55 1.46 -14.33
N GLU A 138 -11.28 1.45 -13.22
CA GLU A 138 -12.72 1.65 -13.21
C GLU A 138 -13.11 3.02 -13.78
N THR A 139 -12.43 4.09 -13.33
CA THR A 139 -12.72 5.47 -13.78
C THR A 139 -12.35 5.71 -15.26
N THR A 140 -11.36 4.97 -15.76
CA THR A 140 -10.92 5.06 -17.17
C THR A 140 -11.57 4.03 -18.09
N GLU A 141 -12.59 3.31 -17.61
CA GLU A 141 -13.32 2.26 -18.34
C GLU A 141 -12.40 1.15 -18.92
N LYS A 142 -11.32 0.84 -18.20
CA LYS A 142 -10.38 -0.22 -18.54
C LYS A 142 -10.75 -1.54 -17.86
N ASP A 143 -10.22 -2.64 -18.41
CA ASP A 143 -10.41 -3.96 -17.83
C ASP A 143 -9.69 -4.07 -16.48
N ARG A 144 -10.46 -4.27 -15.41
CA ARG A 144 -9.95 -4.45 -14.04
C ARG A 144 -9.03 -5.65 -13.89
N THR A 145 -9.14 -6.65 -14.76
CA THR A 145 -8.28 -7.84 -14.75
C THR A 145 -6.96 -7.64 -15.49
N ALA A 146 -6.75 -6.48 -16.11
CA ALA A 146 -5.54 -6.18 -16.86
C ALA A 146 -4.29 -5.98 -15.98
N LEU A 147 -4.48 -5.71 -14.67
CA LEU A 147 -3.39 -5.57 -13.71
C LEU A 147 -3.17 -6.84 -12.89
N ALA A 148 -1.92 -7.29 -12.85
CA ALA A 148 -1.46 -8.33 -11.93
C ALA A 148 -0.74 -7.68 -10.75
N ILE A 149 -1.31 -7.83 -9.55
CA ILE A 149 -0.82 -7.21 -8.32
C ILE A 149 0.25 -8.07 -7.67
N TYR A 150 1.38 -7.47 -7.33
CA TYR A 150 2.47 -8.05 -6.56
C TYR A 150 2.80 -7.14 -5.39
N GLY A 151 3.05 -7.71 -4.23
CA GLY A 151 3.39 -6.94 -3.05
C GLY A 151 4.22 -7.72 -2.06
N GLN A 152 4.86 -6.99 -1.17
CA GLN A 152 5.60 -7.55 -0.06
C GLN A 152 5.41 -6.68 1.18
N GLU A 153 5.27 -7.31 2.33
CA GLU A 153 5.10 -6.62 3.62
C GLU A 153 5.89 -7.36 4.70
N LEU A 154 6.57 -6.60 5.55
CA LEU A 154 7.39 -7.13 6.64
C LEU A 154 6.55 -7.64 7.82
N ASN A 155 5.48 -6.92 8.15
CA ASN A 155 4.67 -7.16 9.34
C ASN A 155 3.52 -8.13 9.03
N GLU A 156 3.44 -9.24 9.79
CA GLU A 156 2.39 -10.24 9.63
C GLU A 156 0.98 -9.66 9.70
N ARG A 157 0.70 -8.84 10.71
CA ARG A 157 -0.62 -8.24 10.92
C ARG A 157 -1.00 -7.34 9.75
N THR A 158 -0.07 -6.52 9.30
CA THR A 158 -0.28 -5.61 8.17
C THR A 158 -0.45 -6.38 6.86
N TRP A 159 0.33 -7.45 6.65
CA TRP A 159 0.17 -8.34 5.49
C TRP A 159 -1.22 -9.00 5.46
N ARG A 160 -1.73 -9.47 6.62
CA ARG A 160 -3.10 -10.00 6.72
C ARG A 160 -4.15 -8.92 6.41
N MET A 161 -3.93 -7.70 6.90
CA MET A 161 -4.80 -6.56 6.58
C MET A 161 -4.82 -6.26 5.08
N ALA A 162 -3.67 -6.32 4.39
CA ALA A 162 -3.59 -6.18 2.94
C ALA A 162 -4.39 -7.26 2.22
N LYS A 163 -4.24 -8.53 2.61
CA LYS A 163 -5.03 -9.62 2.02
C LYS A 163 -6.53 -9.42 2.19
N MET A 164 -6.97 -9.01 3.38
CA MET A 164 -8.37 -8.69 3.64
C MET A 164 -8.86 -7.51 2.77
N ASN A 165 -8.07 -6.46 2.68
CA ASN A 165 -8.38 -5.28 1.87
C ASN A 165 -8.57 -5.66 0.39
N LEU A 166 -7.61 -6.39 -0.17
CA LEU A 166 -7.70 -6.85 -1.56
C LEU A 166 -8.92 -7.77 -1.79
N ALA A 167 -9.21 -8.68 -0.86
CA ALA A 167 -10.37 -9.55 -0.97
C ALA A 167 -11.71 -8.78 -0.96
N ILE A 168 -11.84 -7.76 -0.10
CA ILE A 168 -13.03 -6.89 -0.03
C ILE A 168 -13.24 -6.17 -1.37
N HIS A 169 -12.16 -5.74 -2.02
CA HIS A 169 -12.20 -5.08 -3.32
C HIS A 169 -12.22 -6.07 -4.50
N ALA A 170 -12.32 -7.38 -4.25
CA ALA A 170 -12.27 -8.45 -5.26
C ALA A 170 -10.97 -8.46 -6.10
N ILE A 171 -9.87 -7.99 -5.53
CA ILE A 171 -8.53 -8.01 -6.10
C ILE A 171 -7.82 -9.29 -5.68
N SER A 172 -7.14 -9.98 -6.61
CA SER A 172 -6.36 -11.17 -6.28
C SER A 172 -5.18 -10.83 -5.36
N SER A 173 -5.10 -11.49 -4.21
CA SER A 173 -3.99 -11.34 -3.27
C SER A 173 -2.87 -12.37 -3.46
N ALA A 174 -2.91 -13.18 -4.52
CA ALA A 174 -1.92 -14.24 -4.79
C ALA A 174 -0.48 -13.68 -4.90
N GLY A 175 -0.32 -12.49 -5.45
CA GLY A 175 0.99 -11.82 -5.55
C GLY A 175 1.53 -11.24 -4.26
N LEU A 176 0.82 -11.33 -3.11
CA LEU A 176 1.37 -10.99 -1.80
C LEU A 176 2.16 -12.15 -1.17
N GLY A 177 2.28 -13.29 -1.88
CA GLY A 177 2.94 -14.48 -1.40
C GLY A 177 2.19 -15.21 -0.29
N GLU A 178 2.78 -16.32 0.18
CA GLU A 178 2.19 -17.17 1.22
C GLU A 178 2.34 -16.59 2.63
N ARG A 179 3.30 -15.68 2.83
CA ARG A 179 3.60 -15.05 4.12
C ARG A 179 4.34 -13.73 3.95
N TRP A 180 4.33 -12.94 5.00
CA TRP A 180 5.12 -11.71 5.16
C TRP A 180 6.63 -11.95 5.06
N ALA A 181 7.38 -10.99 4.57
CA ALA A 181 8.84 -11.04 4.48
C ALA A 181 9.46 -9.64 4.42
N ASP A 182 10.68 -9.52 4.97
CA ASP A 182 11.53 -8.34 4.79
C ASP A 182 12.08 -8.31 3.36
N THR A 183 11.81 -7.26 2.62
CA THR A 183 12.20 -7.07 1.21
C THR A 183 13.70 -7.08 1.00
N PHE A 184 14.48 -6.64 1.98
CA PHE A 184 15.94 -6.67 1.88
C PHE A 184 16.54 -8.01 2.27
N ALA A 185 15.94 -8.70 3.26
CA ALA A 185 16.40 -10.02 3.69
C ALA A 185 15.97 -11.13 2.72
N ARG A 186 14.76 -11.01 2.17
CA ARG A 186 14.15 -12.04 1.32
C ARG A 186 13.19 -11.42 0.32
N ASP A 187 13.65 -11.22 -0.90
CA ASP A 187 12.78 -10.88 -2.03
C ASP A 187 11.92 -12.11 -2.39
N ILE A 188 10.60 -11.99 -2.27
CA ILE A 188 9.67 -13.09 -2.60
C ILE A 188 9.31 -13.14 -4.08
N HIS A 189 9.78 -12.17 -4.87
CA HIS A 189 9.57 -12.08 -6.31
C HIS A 189 10.91 -11.95 -7.09
N PRO A 190 11.94 -12.79 -6.82
CA PRO A 190 13.30 -12.57 -7.33
C PRO A 190 13.38 -12.53 -8.86
N ASP A 191 12.59 -13.38 -9.53
CA ASP A 191 12.63 -13.56 -10.99
C ASP A 191 11.56 -12.75 -11.74
N LYS A 192 10.85 -11.86 -11.04
CA LYS A 192 9.79 -11.05 -11.65
C LYS A 192 10.25 -9.63 -11.88
N GLN A 193 10.01 -9.15 -13.09
CA GLN A 193 10.08 -7.73 -13.44
C GLN A 193 8.68 -7.14 -13.52
N MET A 194 8.58 -5.86 -13.20
CA MET A 194 7.34 -5.13 -12.98
C MET A 194 7.21 -3.99 -13.98
N ASP A 195 6.02 -3.78 -14.49
CA ASP A 195 5.74 -2.69 -15.42
C ASP A 195 5.57 -1.37 -14.66
N TYR A 196 4.96 -1.45 -13.48
CA TYR A 196 4.77 -0.31 -12.58
C TYR A 196 5.19 -0.67 -11.16
N VAL A 197 5.87 0.25 -10.49
CA VAL A 197 6.11 0.18 -9.05
C VAL A 197 5.57 1.45 -8.40
N MET A 198 4.70 1.30 -7.41
CA MET A 198 4.20 2.38 -6.59
C MET A 198 4.50 2.07 -5.14
N ALA A 199 5.24 2.92 -4.46
CA ALA A 199 5.67 2.63 -3.11
C ALA A 199 5.73 3.86 -2.21
N ASN A 200 5.38 3.65 -0.95
CA ASN A 200 5.66 4.58 0.13
C ASN A 200 6.48 3.85 1.21
N PRO A 201 7.79 3.66 0.99
CA PRO A 201 8.62 2.94 1.93
C PRO A 201 8.79 3.71 3.24
N PRO A 202 9.02 3.01 4.36
CA PRO A 202 9.28 3.66 5.63
C PRO A 202 10.58 4.48 5.56
N PHE A 203 10.50 5.77 6.01
CA PHE A 203 11.58 6.73 5.84
C PHE A 203 12.68 6.54 6.87
N ASN A 204 13.93 6.72 6.44
CA ASN A 204 15.10 6.82 7.30
C ASN A 204 15.31 5.62 8.25
N ILE A 205 14.98 4.41 7.81
CA ILE A 205 15.19 3.19 8.59
C ILE A 205 16.69 3.03 8.82
N LYS A 206 17.06 2.83 10.08
CA LYS A 206 18.46 2.67 10.50
C LYS A 206 18.90 1.21 10.56
N ASP A 207 17.98 0.34 10.98
CA ASP A 207 18.24 -1.09 11.16
C ASP A 207 17.47 -1.84 10.07
N TRP A 208 18.16 -2.23 8.99
CA TRP A 208 17.62 -2.94 7.87
C TRP A 208 18.59 -4.06 7.42
N SER A 209 18.09 -5.06 6.75
CA SER A 209 18.85 -6.24 6.32
C SER A 209 19.81 -5.90 5.18
N ARG A 210 20.92 -5.23 5.51
CA ARG A 210 21.93 -4.77 4.56
C ARG A 210 22.91 -5.87 4.17
N ASN A 211 22.96 -6.18 2.89
CA ASN A 211 24.04 -6.96 2.28
C ASN A 211 24.83 -6.05 1.33
N GLU A 212 26.16 -5.92 1.53
CA GLU A 212 26.99 -5.06 0.67
C GLU A 212 27.23 -5.63 -0.72
N GLU A 213 27.15 -6.96 -0.87
CA GLU A 213 27.34 -7.68 -2.13
C GLU A 213 26.04 -7.89 -2.92
N ASP A 214 24.95 -7.24 -2.49
CA ASP A 214 23.66 -7.38 -3.15
C ASP A 214 23.67 -6.76 -4.55
N SER A 215 23.29 -7.55 -5.55
CA SER A 215 23.29 -7.15 -6.97
C SER A 215 22.35 -5.97 -7.29
N ARG A 216 21.43 -5.64 -6.38
CA ARG A 216 20.53 -4.47 -6.47
C ARG A 216 21.27 -3.14 -6.40
N TRP A 217 22.48 -3.09 -5.82
CA TRP A 217 23.22 -1.84 -5.58
C TRP A 217 23.99 -1.34 -6.80
N LYS A 218 23.32 -1.21 -7.95
CA LYS A 218 23.90 -0.76 -9.23
C LYS A 218 24.58 0.62 -9.11
N TYR A 219 24.02 1.52 -8.32
CA TYR A 219 24.48 2.89 -8.21
C TYR A 219 25.39 3.16 -7.00
N GLY A 220 25.69 2.13 -6.25
CA GLY A 220 26.50 2.19 -5.04
C GLY A 220 25.80 1.60 -3.83
N VAL A 221 26.59 1.10 -2.89
CA VAL A 221 26.07 0.45 -1.67
C VAL A 221 25.40 1.47 -0.76
N PRO A 222 24.10 1.29 -0.42
CA PRO A 222 23.37 2.26 0.40
C PRO A 222 23.95 2.37 1.83
N PRO A 223 23.79 3.52 2.50
CA PRO A 223 24.27 3.74 3.85
C PRO A 223 23.74 2.71 4.85
N LYS A 224 24.60 2.23 5.76
CA LYS A 224 24.21 1.26 6.80
C LYS A 224 23.05 1.73 7.67
N ARG A 225 22.97 3.03 7.95
CA ARG A 225 22.01 3.61 8.89
C ARG A 225 20.91 4.42 8.20
N ASN A 226 20.70 4.21 6.89
CA ASN A 226 19.61 4.83 6.16
C ASN A 226 19.26 4.00 4.91
N ALA A 227 18.06 3.42 4.89
CA ALA A 227 17.59 2.56 3.81
C ALA A 227 16.96 3.32 2.62
N ASN A 228 16.88 4.65 2.63
CA ASN A 228 16.17 5.39 1.60
C ASN A 228 16.64 5.04 0.19
N PHE A 229 17.94 5.06 -0.07
CA PHE A 229 18.51 4.70 -1.37
C PHE A 229 18.56 3.18 -1.63
N ALA A 230 18.40 2.35 -0.60
CA ALA A 230 18.19 0.91 -0.78
C ALA A 230 16.81 0.64 -1.37
N TRP A 231 15.78 1.30 -0.87
CA TRP A 231 14.43 1.23 -1.44
C TRP A 231 14.39 1.67 -2.89
N MET A 232 14.97 2.82 -3.24
CA MET A 232 15.02 3.31 -4.61
C MET A 232 15.71 2.30 -5.54
N GLN A 233 16.89 1.77 -5.15
CA GLN A 233 17.63 0.83 -5.98
C GLN A 233 16.94 -0.51 -6.10
N HIS A 234 16.31 -1.02 -5.03
CA HIS A 234 15.47 -2.22 -5.10
C HIS A 234 14.34 -2.03 -6.12
N ILE A 235 13.59 -0.92 -6.02
CA ILE A 235 12.49 -0.59 -6.94
C ILE A 235 12.98 -0.52 -8.39
N ILE A 236 14.06 0.20 -8.65
CA ILE A 236 14.64 0.34 -10.00
C ILE A 236 15.09 -1.03 -10.55
N SER A 237 15.63 -1.92 -9.70
CA SER A 237 16.05 -3.26 -10.10
C SER A 237 14.90 -4.16 -10.54
N LYS A 238 13.69 -3.88 -10.06
CA LYS A 238 12.47 -4.63 -10.39
C LYS A 238 11.79 -4.20 -11.68
N LEU A 239 12.14 -3.07 -12.26
CA LEU A 239 11.47 -2.56 -13.45
C LEU A 239 11.80 -3.36 -14.70
N THR A 240 10.77 -3.63 -15.53
CA THR A 240 10.93 -4.08 -16.92
C THR A 240 11.70 -3.04 -17.74
N PRO A 241 12.19 -3.37 -18.96
CA PRO A 241 12.86 -2.38 -19.82
C PRO A 241 12.03 -1.12 -20.16
N GLN A 242 10.70 -1.19 -20.08
CA GLN A 242 9.78 -0.06 -20.26
C GLN A 242 9.07 0.32 -18.95
N GLY A 243 9.50 -0.28 -17.83
CA GLY A 243 8.83 -0.09 -16.52
C GLY A 243 9.07 1.30 -15.94
N GLU A 244 8.09 1.76 -15.18
CA GLU A 244 8.10 3.03 -14.48
C GLU A 244 7.78 2.85 -13.00
N ALA A 245 8.29 3.78 -12.19
CA ALA A 245 8.02 3.75 -10.76
C ALA A 245 7.74 5.15 -10.21
N GLY A 246 6.84 5.23 -9.21
CA GLY A 246 6.62 6.40 -8.38
C GLY A 246 6.85 6.04 -6.91
N VAL A 247 7.75 6.76 -6.25
CA VAL A 247 8.22 6.44 -4.89
C VAL A 247 8.14 7.67 -4.00
N VAL A 248 7.36 7.55 -2.93
CA VAL A 248 7.30 8.60 -1.90
C VAL A 248 8.52 8.50 -1.01
N MET A 249 9.22 9.61 -0.83
CA MET A 249 10.46 9.67 -0.06
C MET A 249 10.51 10.89 0.85
N ALA A 250 11.31 10.82 1.90
CA ALA A 250 11.63 12.01 2.70
C ALA A 250 12.37 13.06 1.85
N ASN A 251 12.05 14.34 2.02
CA ASN A 251 12.68 15.45 1.28
C ASN A 251 14.20 15.43 1.32
N GLY A 252 14.80 14.93 2.41
CA GLY A 252 16.25 14.79 2.54
C GLY A 252 16.91 14.00 1.40
N THR A 253 16.17 13.11 0.72
CA THR A 253 16.70 12.35 -0.41
C THR A 253 17.10 13.23 -1.61
N MET A 254 16.48 14.40 -1.77
CA MET A 254 16.82 15.34 -2.82
C MET A 254 18.18 16.04 -2.60
N THR A 255 18.61 16.22 -1.35
CA THR A 255 19.73 17.10 -1.02
C THR A 255 20.82 16.47 -0.17
N SER A 256 20.55 15.34 0.52
CA SER A 256 21.53 14.69 1.39
C SER A 256 22.78 14.22 0.61
N ASN A 257 23.94 14.52 1.17
CA ASN A 257 25.23 14.00 0.71
C ASN A 257 25.87 13.08 1.78
N SER A 258 25.13 12.75 2.84
CA SER A 258 25.64 11.94 3.94
C SER A 258 25.93 10.51 3.48
N SER A 259 27.08 9.98 3.91
CA SER A 259 27.44 8.56 3.74
C SER A 259 27.32 8.04 2.29
N GLY A 260 27.64 8.86 1.29
CA GLY A 260 27.62 8.48 -0.13
C GLY A 260 26.25 8.60 -0.82
N GLU A 261 25.22 9.10 -0.14
CA GLU A 261 23.88 9.27 -0.76
C GLU A 261 23.93 10.22 -1.99
N GLY A 262 24.77 11.25 -1.94
CA GLY A 262 24.98 12.17 -3.05
C GLY A 262 25.55 11.48 -4.30
N ASP A 263 26.50 10.55 -4.12
CA ASP A 263 27.13 9.81 -5.21
C ASP A 263 26.13 8.84 -5.84
N ILE A 264 25.33 8.13 -5.02
CA ILE A 264 24.27 7.24 -5.52
C ILE A 264 23.25 8.05 -6.33
N ARG A 265 22.78 9.19 -5.80
CA ARG A 265 21.83 10.06 -6.49
C ARG A 265 22.40 10.58 -7.83
N LYS A 266 23.68 11.01 -7.84
CA LYS A 266 24.38 11.42 -9.05
C LYS A 266 24.41 10.30 -10.08
N ALA A 267 24.82 9.09 -9.69
CA ALA A 267 24.88 7.94 -10.59
C ALA A 267 23.50 7.58 -11.17
N MET A 268 22.41 7.69 -10.37
CA MET A 268 21.04 7.50 -10.86
C MET A 268 20.63 8.53 -11.90
N VAL A 269 21.01 9.81 -11.74
CA VAL A 269 20.73 10.87 -12.72
C VAL A 269 21.57 10.67 -13.98
N GLU A 270 22.86 10.31 -13.86
CA GLU A 270 23.75 10.04 -14.98
C GLU A 270 23.36 8.80 -15.81
N ASP A 271 22.73 7.78 -15.16
CA ASP A 271 22.15 6.62 -15.85
C ASP A 271 20.79 6.92 -16.52
N ASP A 272 20.34 8.17 -16.46
CA ASP A 272 19.10 8.69 -17.03
C ASP A 272 17.82 7.97 -16.51
N ILE A 273 17.88 7.32 -15.34
CA ILE A 273 16.74 6.59 -14.77
C ILE A 273 15.71 7.52 -14.10
N VAL A 274 16.14 8.71 -13.62
CA VAL A 274 15.25 9.68 -12.95
C VAL A 274 14.46 10.43 -14.01
N SER A 275 13.12 10.35 -13.94
CA SER A 275 12.20 11.01 -14.87
C SER A 275 11.65 12.33 -14.31
N CYS A 276 11.15 12.29 -13.07
CA CYS A 276 10.57 13.47 -12.42
C CYS A 276 10.81 13.44 -10.91
N VAL A 277 10.88 14.61 -10.29
CA VAL A 277 10.87 14.77 -8.83
C VAL A 277 9.87 15.85 -8.46
N ILE A 278 8.92 15.52 -7.59
CA ILE A 278 7.88 16.44 -7.11
C ILE A 278 8.09 16.71 -5.63
N ALA A 279 8.28 17.96 -5.25
CA ALA A 279 8.29 18.37 -3.85
C ALA A 279 6.84 18.61 -3.40
N LEU A 280 6.36 17.80 -2.45
CA LEU A 280 5.00 17.87 -1.95
C LEU A 280 4.88 18.79 -0.73
N PRO A 281 3.68 19.35 -0.44
CA PRO A 281 3.44 20.17 0.73
C PRO A 281 3.60 19.36 2.04
N ALA A 282 3.90 20.05 3.11
CA ALA A 282 3.85 19.46 4.45
C ALA A 282 2.41 19.12 4.84
N GLN A 283 2.25 18.28 5.88
CA GLN A 283 0.97 17.92 6.48
C GLN A 283 0.02 17.07 5.60
N LEU A 284 0.49 16.53 4.48
CA LEU A 284 -0.25 15.48 3.75
C LEU A 284 -0.34 14.20 4.58
N PHE A 285 0.69 13.91 5.37
CA PHE A 285 0.72 12.77 6.28
C PHE A 285 0.41 13.23 7.70
N ARG A 286 -0.73 12.83 8.24
CA ARG A 286 -1.17 13.24 9.59
C ARG A 286 -0.19 12.86 10.71
N GLY A 287 0.55 11.77 10.55
CA GLY A 287 1.49 11.26 11.55
C GLY A 287 2.81 12.02 11.61
N THR A 288 3.11 12.85 10.63
CA THR A 288 4.36 13.59 10.54
C THR A 288 4.19 14.92 9.83
N GLN A 289 4.87 15.94 10.35
CA GLN A 289 4.97 17.23 9.66
C GLN A 289 6.13 17.25 8.66
N ILE A 290 6.83 16.12 8.49
CA ILE A 290 7.99 16.04 7.59
C ILE A 290 7.48 16.20 6.16
N PRO A 291 7.98 17.18 5.40
CA PRO A 291 7.66 17.30 4.00
C PRO A 291 8.25 16.11 3.24
N VAL A 292 7.52 15.61 2.26
CA VAL A 292 7.91 14.49 1.41
C VAL A 292 8.08 14.93 -0.03
N CYS A 293 8.78 14.12 -0.80
CA CYS A 293 8.86 14.27 -2.25
C CYS A 293 8.49 12.94 -2.91
N VAL A 294 8.10 13.00 -4.16
CA VAL A 294 7.88 11.81 -4.98
C VAL A 294 8.95 11.77 -6.06
N TRP A 295 9.63 10.64 -6.16
CA TRP A 295 10.57 10.33 -7.22
C TRP A 295 9.89 9.44 -8.25
N PHE A 296 9.98 9.84 -9.52
CA PHE A 296 9.56 9.01 -10.63
C PHE A 296 10.78 8.50 -11.39
N PHE A 297 10.80 7.20 -11.62
CA PHE A 297 11.82 6.50 -12.39
C PHE A 297 11.21 5.92 -13.65
N ALA A 298 11.95 5.99 -14.78
CA ALA A 298 11.54 5.40 -16.05
C ALA A 298 12.74 4.73 -16.72
N LYS A 299 12.62 3.46 -17.09
CA LYS A 299 13.69 2.72 -17.80
C LYS A 299 13.84 3.16 -19.24
N ASP A 300 12.77 3.62 -19.85
CA ASP A 300 12.75 4.14 -21.22
C ASP A 300 12.06 5.51 -21.25
N LYS A 301 12.78 6.54 -21.64
CA LYS A 301 12.31 7.93 -21.73
C LYS A 301 12.18 8.43 -23.18
N LYS A 302 12.40 7.54 -24.17
CA LYS A 302 12.25 7.86 -25.58
C LYS A 302 10.79 8.06 -25.96
N ALA A 303 10.56 8.80 -27.05
CA ALA A 303 9.26 8.88 -27.67
C ALA A 303 8.78 7.48 -28.10
N GLY A 304 7.54 7.14 -27.79
CA GLY A 304 6.98 5.81 -28.06
C GLY A 304 5.66 5.55 -27.36
N SER A 305 5.47 4.35 -26.81
CA SER A 305 4.23 3.90 -26.14
C SER A 305 3.84 4.70 -24.89
N LYS A 306 4.82 5.35 -24.24
CA LYS A 306 4.64 6.15 -23.04
C LYS A 306 4.56 7.66 -23.29
N GLY A 307 4.29 8.06 -24.52
CA GLY A 307 4.15 9.46 -24.93
C GLY A 307 4.88 9.76 -26.22
N THR A 308 4.62 10.95 -26.76
CA THR A 308 5.14 11.37 -28.08
C THR A 308 6.43 12.21 -27.99
N ILE A 309 6.84 12.59 -26.77
CA ILE A 309 8.00 13.45 -26.54
C ILE A 309 9.19 12.61 -26.07
N ASP A 310 10.34 12.78 -26.71
CA ASP A 310 11.60 12.23 -26.22
C ASP A 310 12.08 13.04 -25.01
N ARG A 311 12.19 12.36 -23.85
CA ARG A 311 12.62 12.94 -22.59
C ARG A 311 14.01 12.43 -22.15
N THR A 312 14.75 11.81 -23.07
CA THR A 312 16.10 11.30 -22.80
C THR A 312 17.00 12.41 -22.25
N ASN A 313 17.77 12.12 -21.21
CA ASN A 313 18.64 13.04 -20.48
C ASN A 313 17.92 14.27 -19.89
N GLN A 314 16.62 14.18 -19.62
CA GLN A 314 15.85 15.24 -18.99
C GLN A 314 15.27 14.75 -17.65
N VAL A 315 15.23 15.62 -16.66
CA VAL A 315 14.56 15.44 -15.38
C VAL A 315 13.61 16.59 -15.17
N LEU A 316 12.33 16.30 -14.93
CA LEU A 316 11.34 17.31 -14.58
C LEU A 316 11.36 17.54 -13.06
N PHE A 317 11.40 18.78 -12.63
CA PHE A 317 11.23 19.19 -11.24
C PHE A 317 9.94 19.98 -11.08
N ILE A 318 9.07 19.54 -10.16
CA ILE A 318 7.80 20.19 -9.86
C ILE A 318 7.82 20.65 -8.39
N ASP A 319 7.60 21.93 -8.17
CA ASP A 319 7.39 22.47 -6.83
C ASP A 319 5.89 22.56 -6.53
N ALA A 320 5.37 21.54 -5.86
CA ALA A 320 3.96 21.44 -5.45
C ALA A 320 3.73 21.84 -3.97
N ARG A 321 4.75 22.45 -3.29
CA ARG A 321 4.68 22.70 -1.84
C ARG A 321 3.56 23.63 -1.41
N GLU A 322 3.08 24.47 -2.31
CA GLU A 322 1.99 25.42 -2.06
C GLU A 322 0.61 24.88 -2.48
N LEU A 323 0.53 23.71 -3.11
CA LEU A 323 -0.72 23.13 -3.54
C LEU A 323 -1.54 22.57 -2.37
N GLY A 324 -2.84 22.37 -2.61
CA GLY A 324 -3.79 21.81 -1.66
C GLY A 324 -4.26 22.80 -0.60
N HIS A 325 -5.21 22.34 0.19
CA HIS A 325 -5.84 23.11 1.26
C HIS A 325 -5.89 22.32 2.58
N MET A 326 -6.03 23.03 3.70
CA MET A 326 -6.15 22.41 5.02
C MET A 326 -7.57 21.90 5.25
N ILE A 327 -7.72 20.60 5.61
CA ILE A 327 -9.01 20.03 6.03
C ILE A 327 -9.23 20.30 7.52
N ASP A 328 -8.14 20.25 8.31
CA ASP A 328 -8.14 20.63 9.71
C ASP A 328 -6.79 21.31 10.07
N ARG A 329 -6.54 21.53 11.38
CA ARG A 329 -5.31 22.20 11.83
C ARG A 329 -4.02 21.41 11.56
N THR A 330 -4.11 20.14 11.22
CA THR A 330 -2.98 19.22 11.15
C THR A 330 -2.88 18.47 9.83
N GLU A 331 -3.90 18.54 8.98
CA GLU A 331 -3.99 17.76 7.74
C GLU A 331 -4.31 18.63 6.53
N ARG A 332 -3.51 18.47 5.50
CA ARG A 332 -3.69 19.03 4.16
C ARG A 332 -4.18 17.94 3.21
N THR A 333 -4.98 18.32 2.23
CA THR A 333 -5.39 17.45 1.12
C THR A 333 -5.28 18.17 -0.21
N PHE A 334 -5.35 17.41 -1.30
CA PHE A 334 -5.45 17.94 -2.66
C PHE A 334 -6.92 17.94 -3.11
N SER A 335 -7.30 18.95 -3.86
CA SER A 335 -8.50 18.96 -4.70
C SER A 335 -8.23 18.24 -6.02
N ASP A 336 -9.26 18.04 -6.83
CA ASP A 336 -9.10 17.47 -8.17
C ASP A 336 -8.28 18.40 -9.09
N ASP A 337 -8.34 19.72 -8.86
CA ASP A 337 -7.57 20.71 -9.63
C ASP A 337 -6.08 20.74 -9.24
N ASP A 338 -5.70 20.17 -8.09
CA ASP A 338 -4.31 20.11 -7.63
C ASP A 338 -3.56 18.88 -8.22
N ILE A 339 -4.28 17.89 -8.74
CA ILE A 339 -3.75 16.64 -9.28
C ILE A 339 -3.89 16.61 -10.79
#